data_1a2415e3b3720af70c501dfbb4ee6b7d
#
_entry.id   1a2415e3b3720af70c501dfbb4ee6b7d
#
_cell.length_a   1.000
_cell.length_b   1.000
_cell.length_c   1.000
_cell.angle_alpha   90.00
_cell.angle_beta   90.00
_cell.angle_gamma   90.00
#
_symmetry.space_group_name_H-M   'P 1'
#
loop_
_entity.id
_entity.type
_entity.pdbx_description
1 polymer ?
#
loop_
_entity_poly.entity_id
_entity_poly.type
_entity_poly.pdbx_seq_one_letter_code
_entity_poly.pdbx_strand_id
1 'polypeptide(L)'
;FQEAGAIVDKLRADLVPLESALGKANQAFRDCEDSHNASITAAENAGTQLQDLIAAENAGTDTLLGFLRANKSDWASDIGRLVPEKILMRTDLLPTLGEGNDLYGISIDLERLGSSRMSSEESIQAAIKRLRLVCDKRQVEVEEDQRRLNEAGRKRQSAKDARDAQLLNISQAESAKVSAQ
;
A
#
# COMPACT_ATOMS: atom_id res chain seq x y z
N PHE A 1 -19.31 -32.59 46.94
CA PHE A 1 -19.95 -32.53 45.64
C PHE A 1 -20.40 -31.11 45.24
N GLN A 2 -21.01 -30.35 46.14
CA GLN A 2 -21.43 -28.96 45.92
C GLN A 2 -20.22 -28.04 45.70
N GLU A 3 -19.10 -28.20 46.43
CA GLU A 3 -17.86 -27.42 46.29
C GLU A 3 -17.21 -27.59 44.90
N ALA A 4 -17.14 -28.85 44.40
CA ALA A 4 -16.57 -29.12 43.07
C ALA A 4 -17.41 -28.52 41.93
N GLY A 5 -18.74 -28.46 42.11
CA GLY A 5 -19.63 -27.75 41.19
C GLY A 5 -19.35 -26.25 41.13
N ALA A 6 -19.27 -25.61 42.30
CA ALA A 6 -18.99 -24.19 42.43
C ALA A 6 -17.63 -23.79 41.82
N ILE A 7 -16.60 -24.66 41.93
CA ILE A 7 -15.28 -24.44 41.30
C ILE A 7 -15.42 -24.42 39.78
N VAL A 8 -16.10 -25.40 39.18
CA VAL A 8 -16.29 -25.45 37.72
C VAL A 8 -17.07 -24.22 37.22
N ASP A 9 -18.12 -23.82 37.93
CA ASP A 9 -18.93 -22.66 37.57
C ASP A 9 -18.10 -21.35 37.63
N LYS A 10 -17.24 -21.20 38.65
CA LYS A 10 -16.31 -20.08 38.76
C LYS A 10 -15.30 -20.06 37.60
N LEU A 11 -14.67 -21.19 37.28
CA LEU A 11 -13.72 -21.29 36.18
C LEU A 11 -14.36 -20.97 34.83
N ARG A 12 -15.62 -21.35 34.61
CA ARG A 12 -16.39 -20.99 33.41
C ARG A 12 -16.71 -19.50 33.37
N ALA A 13 -17.07 -18.91 34.51
CA ALA A 13 -17.29 -17.46 34.58
C ALA A 13 -15.99 -16.68 34.25
N ASP A 14 -14.82 -17.15 34.72
CA ASP A 14 -13.54 -16.57 34.42
C ASP A 14 -13.11 -16.77 32.96
N LEU A 15 -13.67 -17.72 32.22
CA LEU A 15 -13.41 -17.92 30.78
C LEU A 15 -14.02 -16.81 29.93
N VAL A 16 -15.20 -16.29 30.27
CA VAL A 16 -15.94 -15.28 29.46
C VAL A 16 -15.09 -14.02 29.16
N PRO A 17 -14.43 -13.38 30.15
CA PRO A 17 -13.57 -12.24 29.87
C PRO A 17 -12.35 -12.59 29.00
N LEU A 18 -11.82 -13.81 29.10
CA LEU A 18 -10.69 -14.27 28.26
C LEU A 18 -11.11 -14.45 26.80
N GLU A 19 -12.29 -15.01 26.55
CA GLU A 19 -12.85 -15.11 25.20
C GLU A 19 -13.11 -13.73 24.59
N SER A 20 -13.65 -12.80 25.39
CA SER A 20 -13.82 -11.41 24.97
C SER A 20 -12.49 -10.73 24.64
N ALA A 21 -11.47 -10.95 25.48
CA ALA A 21 -10.12 -10.42 25.26
C ALA A 21 -9.49 -11.00 23.97
N LEU A 22 -9.64 -12.29 23.73
CA LEU A 22 -9.18 -12.94 22.50
C LEU A 22 -9.93 -12.39 21.28
N GLY A 23 -11.24 -12.19 21.37
CA GLY A 23 -12.02 -11.57 20.30
C GLY A 23 -11.52 -10.18 19.92
N LYS A 24 -11.24 -9.33 20.91
CA LYS A 24 -10.66 -8.00 20.71
C LYS A 24 -9.24 -8.06 20.13
N ALA A 25 -8.41 -8.98 20.60
CA ALA A 25 -7.06 -9.16 20.09
C ALA A 25 -7.05 -9.67 18.63
N ASN A 26 -7.98 -10.55 18.28
CA ASN A 26 -8.15 -11.01 16.89
C ASN A 26 -8.59 -9.87 15.96
N GLN A 27 -9.49 -9.00 16.42
CA GLN A 27 -9.90 -7.84 15.61
C GLN A 27 -8.76 -6.87 15.42
N ALA A 28 -8.06 -6.50 16.51
CA ALA A 28 -6.90 -5.61 16.43
C ALA A 28 -5.79 -6.16 15.51
N PHE A 29 -5.59 -7.47 15.50
CA PHE A 29 -4.62 -8.11 14.60
C PHE A 29 -5.04 -7.93 13.12
N ARG A 30 -6.31 -8.17 12.78
CA ARG A 30 -6.82 -7.98 11.42
C ARG A 30 -6.71 -6.52 10.98
N ASP A 31 -7.08 -5.58 11.84
CA ASP A 31 -7.00 -4.15 11.54
C ASP A 31 -5.54 -3.73 11.24
N CYS A 32 -4.57 -4.28 12.00
CA CYS A 32 -3.14 -4.05 11.72
C CYS A 32 -2.68 -4.74 10.43
N GLU A 33 -3.18 -5.93 10.11
CA GLU A 33 -2.87 -6.66 8.88
C GLU A 33 -3.37 -5.89 7.65
N ASP A 34 -4.61 -5.38 7.70
CA ASP A 34 -5.20 -4.56 6.64
C ASP A 34 -4.43 -3.26 6.44
N SER A 35 -4.05 -2.58 7.54
CA SER A 35 -3.23 -1.36 7.49
C SER A 35 -1.88 -1.63 6.85
N HIS A 36 -1.20 -2.70 7.26
CA HIS A 36 0.11 -3.06 6.72
C HIS A 36 0.06 -3.38 5.22
N ASN A 37 -0.95 -4.14 4.77
CA ASN A 37 -1.15 -4.45 3.36
C ASN A 37 -1.43 -3.17 2.54
N ALA A 38 -2.22 -2.24 3.07
CA ALA A 38 -2.48 -0.95 2.43
C ALA A 38 -1.19 -0.11 2.31
N SER A 39 -0.35 -0.10 3.34
CA SER A 39 0.94 0.61 3.34
C SER A 39 1.91 0.02 2.31
N ILE A 40 1.98 -1.32 2.19
CA ILE A 40 2.77 -1.99 1.14
C ILE A 40 2.31 -1.56 -0.24
N THR A 41 1.02 -1.66 -0.53
CA THR A 41 0.45 -1.26 -1.82
C THR A 41 0.74 0.20 -2.15
N ALA A 42 0.66 1.09 -1.16
CA ALA A 42 0.97 2.50 -1.34
C ALA A 42 2.47 2.74 -1.63
N ALA A 43 3.36 1.98 -0.98
CA ALA A 43 4.80 2.05 -1.22
C ALA A 43 5.17 1.53 -2.63
N GLU A 44 4.60 0.40 -3.05
CA GLU A 44 4.79 -0.17 -4.39
C GLU A 44 4.33 0.79 -5.49
N ASN A 45 3.15 1.40 -5.32
CA ASN A 45 2.62 2.39 -6.26
C ASN A 45 3.52 3.62 -6.37
N ALA A 46 4.05 4.12 -5.25
CA ALA A 46 4.99 5.24 -5.24
C ALA A 46 6.31 4.84 -5.91
N GLY A 47 6.81 3.63 -5.67
CA GLY A 47 8.00 3.08 -6.32
C GLY A 47 7.85 2.98 -7.84
N THR A 48 6.72 2.46 -8.32
CA THR A 48 6.41 2.38 -9.76
C THR A 48 6.39 3.76 -10.41
N GLN A 49 5.72 4.74 -9.78
CA GLN A 49 5.69 6.11 -10.30
C GLN A 49 7.09 6.74 -10.35
N LEU A 50 7.93 6.46 -9.37
CA LEU A 50 9.32 6.93 -9.36
C LEU A 50 10.13 6.31 -10.50
N GLN A 51 9.97 5.00 -10.75
CA GLN A 51 10.63 4.30 -11.84
C GLN A 51 10.20 4.86 -13.21
N ASP A 52 8.89 5.11 -13.40
CA ASP A 52 8.36 5.71 -14.64
C ASP A 52 8.98 7.09 -14.90
N LEU A 53 9.16 7.93 -13.88
CA LEU A 53 9.79 9.23 -14.04
C LEU A 53 11.30 9.15 -14.27
N ILE A 54 12.01 8.22 -13.65
CA ILE A 54 13.43 7.96 -13.92
C ILE A 54 13.62 7.47 -15.36
N ALA A 55 12.73 6.59 -15.83
CA ALA A 55 12.74 6.16 -17.22
C ALA A 55 12.50 7.34 -18.18
N ALA A 56 11.56 8.24 -17.84
CA ALA A 56 11.30 9.45 -18.64
C ALA A 56 12.44 10.45 -18.62
N GLU A 57 13.19 10.58 -17.51
CA GLU A 57 14.42 11.39 -17.45
C GLU A 57 15.46 10.90 -18.45
N ASN A 58 15.62 9.57 -18.56
CA ASN A 58 16.59 8.91 -19.43
C ASN A 58 16.04 8.52 -20.80
N ALA A 59 14.89 9.08 -21.21
CA ALA A 59 14.24 8.72 -22.47
C ALA A 59 15.17 9.01 -23.67
N GLY A 60 15.52 7.96 -24.41
CA GLY A 60 16.31 8.05 -25.63
C GLY A 60 15.51 8.58 -26.81
N THR A 61 16.20 8.93 -27.90
CA THR A 61 15.58 9.45 -29.15
C THR A 61 14.72 8.41 -29.88
N ASP A 62 14.77 7.15 -29.48
CA ASP A 62 13.92 6.05 -29.92
C ASP A 62 12.49 6.12 -29.33
N THR A 63 12.30 6.86 -28.22
CA THR A 63 10.99 7.10 -27.64
C THR A 63 10.34 8.36 -28.25
N LEU A 64 9.00 8.43 -28.25
CA LEU A 64 8.30 9.65 -28.66
C LEU A 64 8.74 10.86 -27.81
N LEU A 65 8.93 10.69 -26.51
CA LEU A 65 9.38 11.74 -25.60
C LEU A 65 10.75 12.27 -25.99
N GLY A 66 11.74 11.39 -26.18
CA GLY A 66 13.10 11.78 -26.59
C GLY A 66 13.13 12.41 -27.96
N PHE A 67 12.33 11.90 -28.92
CA PHE A 67 12.18 12.51 -30.24
C PHE A 67 11.60 13.93 -30.16
N LEU A 68 10.53 14.15 -29.38
CA LEU A 68 9.91 15.46 -29.20
C LEU A 68 10.86 16.45 -28.55
N ARG A 69 11.60 16.03 -27.52
CA ARG A 69 12.64 16.87 -26.87
C ARG A 69 13.73 17.32 -27.85
N ALA A 70 14.16 16.42 -28.73
CA ALA A 70 15.23 16.72 -29.69
C ALA A 70 14.77 17.59 -30.86
N ASN A 71 13.49 17.52 -31.28
CA ASN A 71 13.03 18.08 -32.52
C ASN A 71 11.96 19.19 -32.41
N LYS A 72 11.32 19.33 -31.24
CA LYS A 72 10.23 20.32 -31.03
C LYS A 72 10.36 20.98 -29.64
N SER A 73 10.90 22.18 -29.56
CA SER A 73 11.05 22.93 -28.31
C SER A 73 9.74 23.17 -27.56
N ASP A 74 8.63 23.34 -28.30
CA ASP A 74 7.32 23.70 -27.72
C ASP A 74 6.40 22.50 -27.45
N TRP A 75 6.92 21.27 -27.67
CA TRP A 75 6.12 20.03 -27.54
C TRP A 75 5.37 19.91 -26.22
N ALA A 76 5.93 20.43 -25.14
CA ALA A 76 5.35 20.33 -23.80
C ALA A 76 4.10 21.19 -23.62
N SER A 77 4.05 22.34 -24.33
CA SER A 77 2.90 23.25 -24.31
C SER A 77 1.80 22.83 -25.29
N ASP A 78 2.14 21.95 -26.23
CA ASP A 78 1.31 21.51 -27.34
C ASP A 78 0.95 20.02 -27.17
N ILE A 79 1.62 19.14 -27.90
CA ILE A 79 1.38 17.68 -27.90
C ILE A 79 1.51 17.07 -26.50
N GLY A 80 2.47 17.53 -25.72
CA GLY A 80 2.72 16.99 -24.38
C GLY A 80 1.57 17.13 -23.38
N ARG A 81 0.60 18.03 -23.65
CA ARG A 81 -0.62 18.17 -22.83
C ARG A 81 -1.72 17.19 -23.25
N LEU A 82 -1.70 16.72 -24.49
CA LEU A 82 -2.72 15.86 -25.07
C LEU A 82 -2.35 14.38 -25.00
N VAL A 83 -1.06 14.08 -25.08
CA VAL A 83 -0.56 12.70 -25.16
C VAL A 83 -0.33 12.16 -23.73
N PRO A 84 -0.97 11.03 -23.37
CA PRO A 84 -0.71 10.37 -22.09
C PRO A 84 0.76 10.02 -21.92
N GLU A 85 1.29 10.16 -20.70
CA GLU A 85 2.69 9.89 -20.35
C GLU A 85 3.17 8.49 -20.81
N LYS A 86 2.29 7.47 -20.75
CA LYS A 86 2.58 6.11 -21.24
C LYS A 86 2.85 6.05 -22.74
N ILE A 87 2.22 6.91 -23.54
CA ILE A 87 2.43 6.96 -24.99
C ILE A 87 3.76 7.65 -25.30
N LEU A 88 4.14 8.66 -24.53
CA LEU A 88 5.42 9.36 -24.67
C LEU A 88 6.64 8.43 -24.55
N MET A 89 6.52 7.37 -23.76
CA MET A 89 7.59 6.40 -23.54
C MET A 89 7.64 5.24 -24.56
N ARG A 90 6.73 5.21 -25.55
CA ARG A 90 6.70 4.15 -26.56
C ARG A 90 7.85 4.31 -27.57
N THR A 91 8.46 3.19 -27.93
CA THR A 91 9.54 3.09 -28.92
C THR A 91 9.07 2.63 -30.30
N ASP A 92 7.85 2.07 -30.37
CA ASP A 92 7.27 1.48 -31.60
C ASP A 92 6.55 2.49 -32.50
N LEU A 93 6.45 3.76 -32.07
CA LEU A 93 5.73 4.79 -32.81
C LEU A 93 6.54 5.37 -33.98
N LEU A 94 7.86 5.12 -34.04
CA LEU A 94 8.77 5.58 -35.11
C LEU A 94 8.49 7.04 -35.53
N PRO A 95 8.55 8.02 -34.62
CA PRO A 95 8.15 9.37 -34.90
C PRO A 95 9.07 10.00 -35.96
N THR A 96 8.47 10.70 -36.93
CA THR A 96 9.19 11.44 -37.98
C THR A 96 8.69 12.89 -38.02
N LEU A 97 9.54 13.81 -38.49
CA LEU A 97 9.11 15.18 -38.76
C LEU A 97 8.26 15.18 -40.04
N GLY A 98 6.97 15.51 -39.90
CA GLY A 98 6.08 15.73 -41.02
C GLY A 98 6.04 17.20 -41.43
N GLU A 99 5.77 17.46 -42.72
CA GLU A 99 5.47 18.80 -43.24
C GLU A 99 3.98 19.09 -43.02
N GLY A 100 3.64 19.63 -41.83
CA GLY A 100 2.25 20.03 -41.57
C GLY A 100 1.96 20.34 -40.11
N ASN A 101 1.09 21.30 -39.87
CA ASN A 101 0.66 21.76 -38.54
C ASN A 101 -0.54 20.95 -38.03
N ASP A 102 -0.60 19.66 -38.36
CA ASP A 102 -1.83 18.88 -38.29
C ASP A 102 -1.98 18.09 -36.98
N LEU A 103 -2.52 18.73 -35.97
CA LEU A 103 -3.38 18.09 -35.01
C LEU A 103 -4.83 18.04 -35.56
N TYR A 104 -5.03 17.35 -36.67
CA TYR A 104 -6.36 17.08 -37.29
C TYR A 104 -7.27 18.32 -37.48
N GLY A 105 -6.73 19.54 -37.62
CA GLY A 105 -7.51 20.76 -37.82
C GLY A 105 -8.44 21.15 -36.65
N ILE A 106 -8.25 20.55 -35.46
CA ILE A 106 -9.05 20.85 -34.25
C ILE A 106 -8.28 21.86 -33.41
N SER A 107 -8.89 23.01 -33.12
CA SER A 107 -8.38 23.96 -32.12
C SER A 107 -8.87 23.55 -30.73
N ILE A 108 -7.93 23.26 -29.82
CA ILE A 108 -8.21 22.93 -28.43
C ILE A 108 -7.56 24.00 -27.56
N ASP A 109 -8.28 24.47 -26.54
CA ASP A 109 -7.74 25.38 -25.53
C ASP A 109 -6.79 24.59 -24.60
N LEU A 110 -5.52 24.54 -24.95
CA LEU A 110 -4.47 23.81 -24.24
C LEU A 110 -4.13 24.42 -22.87
N GLU A 111 -4.49 25.68 -22.63
CA GLU A 111 -4.24 26.35 -21.35
C GLU A 111 -5.07 25.75 -20.21
N ARG A 112 -6.21 25.15 -20.54
CA ARG A 112 -7.07 24.43 -19.59
C ARG A 112 -6.53 23.06 -19.20
N LEU A 113 -5.58 22.53 -19.94
CA LEU A 113 -4.91 21.28 -19.63
C LEU A 113 -3.70 21.57 -18.76
N GLY A 114 -3.61 20.91 -17.61
CA GLY A 114 -2.42 20.99 -16.74
C GLY A 114 -1.15 20.60 -17.52
N SER A 115 -0.02 21.23 -17.19
CA SER A 115 1.27 20.82 -17.76
C SER A 115 1.62 19.38 -17.35
N SER A 116 2.11 18.59 -18.30
CA SER A 116 2.64 17.26 -17.99
C SER A 116 3.82 17.38 -17.03
N ARG A 117 3.93 16.42 -16.08
CA ARG A 117 5.11 16.29 -15.20
C ARG A 117 6.40 16.06 -15.99
N MET A 118 6.29 15.65 -17.24
CA MET A 118 7.40 15.39 -18.17
C MET A 118 7.73 16.58 -19.07
N SER A 119 7.13 17.75 -18.85
CA SER A 119 7.20 18.92 -19.74
C SER A 119 8.60 19.54 -19.87
N SER A 120 9.44 19.43 -18.85
CA SER A 120 10.83 19.86 -18.90
C SER A 120 11.71 18.94 -18.04
N GLU A 121 13.03 18.98 -18.28
CA GLU A 121 13.99 18.23 -17.49
C GLU A 121 13.96 18.64 -16.00
N GLU A 122 13.86 19.94 -15.73
CA GLU A 122 13.75 20.45 -14.37
C GLU A 122 12.45 19.99 -13.70
N SER A 123 11.31 19.92 -14.43
CA SER A 123 10.04 19.41 -13.93
C SER A 123 10.14 17.95 -13.55
N ILE A 124 10.80 17.13 -14.35
CA ILE A 124 11.03 15.70 -14.08
C ILE A 124 11.93 15.54 -12.85
N GLN A 125 13.06 16.24 -12.79
CA GLN A 125 13.97 16.16 -11.65
C GLN A 125 13.29 16.63 -10.35
N ALA A 126 12.49 17.69 -10.39
CA ALA A 126 11.70 18.13 -9.25
C ALA A 126 10.67 17.06 -8.82
N ALA A 127 10.01 16.41 -9.78
CA ALA A 127 9.05 15.34 -9.52
C ALA A 127 9.74 14.09 -8.94
N ILE A 128 10.89 13.69 -9.48
CA ILE A 128 11.73 12.59 -8.96
C ILE A 128 12.14 12.88 -7.52
N LYS A 129 12.63 14.09 -7.23
CA LYS A 129 13.00 14.48 -5.86
C LYS A 129 11.84 14.38 -4.89
N ARG A 130 10.66 14.85 -5.29
CA ARG A 130 9.44 14.75 -4.47
C ARG A 130 9.03 13.29 -4.25
N LEU A 131 9.04 12.47 -5.31
CA LEU A 131 8.66 11.07 -5.20
C LEU A 131 9.64 10.24 -4.38
N ARG A 132 10.94 10.53 -4.42
CA ARG A 132 11.92 9.90 -3.51
C ARG A 132 11.54 10.13 -2.06
N LEU A 133 11.22 11.37 -1.68
CA LEU A 133 10.75 11.68 -0.32
C LEU A 133 9.45 10.94 0.03
N VAL A 134 8.54 10.79 -0.94
CA VAL A 134 7.31 10.00 -0.73
C VAL A 134 7.64 8.53 -0.53
N CYS A 135 8.53 7.95 -1.34
CA CYS A 135 8.96 6.55 -1.20
C CYS A 135 9.61 6.31 0.17
N ASP A 136 10.53 7.18 0.58
CA ASP A 136 11.19 7.07 1.89
C ASP A 136 10.15 7.12 3.03
N LYS A 137 9.19 8.04 2.95
CA LYS A 137 8.11 8.15 3.93
C LYS A 137 7.23 6.88 3.95
N ARG A 138 6.85 6.37 2.77
CA ARG A 138 6.04 5.14 2.66
C ARG A 138 6.79 3.92 3.20
N GLN A 139 8.10 3.86 2.99
CA GLN A 139 8.91 2.78 3.56
C GLN A 139 8.89 2.80 5.09
N VAL A 140 9.02 3.98 5.71
CA VAL A 140 8.90 4.13 7.17
C VAL A 140 7.50 3.72 7.67
N GLU A 141 6.43 4.11 6.96
CA GLU A 141 5.06 3.69 7.30
C GLU A 141 4.90 2.16 7.26
N VAL A 142 5.44 1.49 6.25
CA VAL A 142 5.44 0.00 6.16
C VAL A 142 6.15 -0.62 7.35
N GLU A 143 7.33 -0.10 7.74
CA GLU A 143 8.09 -0.60 8.87
C GLU A 143 7.35 -0.41 10.22
N GLU A 144 6.69 0.74 10.39
CA GLU A 144 5.89 1.01 11.59
C GLU A 144 4.67 0.08 11.66
N ASP A 145 3.95 -0.08 10.56
CA ASP A 145 2.78 -0.97 10.50
C ASP A 145 3.20 -2.44 10.70
N GLN A 146 4.36 -2.86 10.17
CA GLN A 146 4.91 -4.18 10.46
C GLN A 146 5.20 -4.39 11.96
N ARG A 147 5.73 -3.36 12.63
CA ARG A 147 5.94 -3.43 14.10
C ARG A 147 4.63 -3.56 14.85
N ARG A 148 3.60 -2.77 14.46
CA ARG A 148 2.26 -2.84 15.05
C ARG A 148 1.61 -4.22 14.83
N LEU A 149 1.74 -4.77 13.63
CA LEU A 149 1.25 -6.12 13.31
C LEU A 149 1.92 -7.19 14.18
N ASN A 150 3.24 -7.11 14.34
CA ASN A 150 3.99 -8.05 15.19
C ASN A 150 3.57 -7.94 16.68
N GLU A 151 3.33 -6.73 17.18
CA GLU A 151 2.85 -6.50 18.54
C GLU A 151 1.42 -7.04 18.73
N ALA A 152 0.52 -6.76 17.78
CA ALA A 152 -0.85 -7.29 17.79
C ALA A 152 -0.85 -8.83 17.72
N GLY A 153 0.04 -9.43 16.93
CA GLY A 153 0.25 -10.88 16.89
C GLY A 153 0.67 -11.48 18.23
N ARG A 154 1.59 -10.83 18.94
CA ARG A 154 2.01 -11.26 20.30
C ARG A 154 0.85 -11.16 21.30
N LYS A 155 0.09 -10.05 21.27
CA LYS A 155 -1.07 -9.87 22.16
C LYS A 155 -2.15 -10.93 21.88
N ARG A 156 -2.43 -11.21 20.60
CA ARG A 156 -3.35 -12.28 20.19
C ARG A 156 -2.89 -13.63 20.69
N GLN A 157 -1.62 -13.97 20.54
CA GLN A 157 -1.09 -15.24 21.01
C GLN A 157 -1.19 -15.37 22.54
N SER A 158 -0.81 -14.33 23.28
CA SER A 158 -0.94 -14.31 24.75
C SER A 158 -2.40 -14.48 25.22
N ALA A 159 -3.37 -13.81 24.54
CA ALA A 159 -4.77 -13.96 24.86
C ALA A 159 -5.29 -15.38 24.55
N LYS A 160 -4.81 -15.98 23.47
CA LYS A 160 -5.11 -17.37 23.11
C LYS A 160 -4.56 -18.34 24.18
N ASP A 161 -3.31 -18.18 24.56
CA ASP A 161 -2.66 -19.05 25.54
C ASP A 161 -3.37 -18.97 26.91
N ALA A 162 -3.78 -17.76 27.32
CA ALA A 162 -4.55 -17.56 28.55
C ALA A 162 -5.92 -18.29 28.51
N ARG A 163 -6.65 -18.18 27.38
CA ARG A 163 -7.92 -18.90 27.19
C ARG A 163 -7.70 -20.41 27.21
N ASP A 164 -6.70 -20.91 26.51
CA ASP A 164 -6.43 -22.34 26.37
C ASP A 164 -6.00 -22.93 27.71
N ALA A 165 -5.23 -22.22 28.51
CA ALA A 165 -4.89 -22.60 29.89
C ALA A 165 -6.15 -22.69 30.78
N GLN A 166 -7.08 -21.75 30.66
CA GLN A 166 -8.33 -21.77 31.41
C GLN A 166 -9.22 -22.95 31.01
N LEU A 167 -9.31 -23.26 29.72
CA LEU A 167 -10.03 -24.43 29.23
C LEU A 167 -9.45 -25.74 29.78
N LEU A 168 -8.12 -25.82 29.88
CA LEU A 168 -7.46 -26.97 30.51
C LEU A 168 -7.83 -27.09 31.99
N ASN A 169 -7.83 -25.98 32.74
CA ASN A 169 -8.23 -25.95 34.14
C ASN A 169 -9.70 -26.43 34.33
N ILE A 170 -10.59 -25.99 33.46
CA ILE A 170 -12.00 -26.44 33.47
C ILE A 170 -12.07 -27.95 33.23
N SER A 171 -11.39 -28.47 32.21
CA SER A 171 -11.39 -29.90 31.89
C SER A 171 -10.87 -30.75 33.07
N GLN A 172 -9.82 -30.32 33.74
CA GLN A 172 -9.27 -30.98 34.91
C GLN A 172 -10.25 -30.97 36.10
N ALA A 173 -10.88 -29.84 36.35
CA ALA A 173 -11.88 -29.71 37.44
C ALA A 173 -13.15 -30.57 37.17
N GLU A 174 -13.57 -30.64 35.92
CA GLU A 174 -14.68 -31.51 35.50
C GLU A 174 -14.32 -33.00 35.69
N SER A 175 -13.13 -33.42 35.29
CA SER A 175 -12.64 -34.77 35.48
C SER A 175 -12.56 -35.15 36.96
N ALA A 176 -12.07 -34.25 37.81
CA ALA A 176 -12.00 -34.43 39.25
C ALA A 176 -13.40 -34.54 39.89
N LYS A 177 -14.38 -33.75 39.37
CA LYS A 177 -15.77 -33.81 39.83
C LYS A 177 -16.41 -35.16 39.51
N VAL A 178 -16.15 -35.73 38.34
CA VAL A 178 -16.64 -37.06 37.94
C VAL A 178 -15.97 -38.16 38.76
N SER A 179 -14.67 -38.06 39.03
CA SER A 179 -13.97 -39.08 39.86
C SER A 179 -14.39 -39.09 41.33
N ALA A 180 -15.01 -38.03 41.82
CA ALA A 180 -15.54 -37.90 43.18
C ALA A 180 -17.00 -38.35 43.32
N GLN A 181 -17.63 -38.84 42.25
CA GLN A 181 -18.94 -39.48 42.22
C GLN A 181 -18.84 -40.99 42.39
#